data_9217ee200e520db0b6cc5f5fbcf10116
#
_entry.id   9217ee200e520db0b6cc5f5fbcf10116
#
_cell.length_a   1.000
_cell.length_b   1.000
_cell.length_c   1.000
_cell.angle_alpha   90.00
_cell.angle_beta   90.00
_cell.angle_gamma   90.00
#
_symmetry.space_group_name_H-M   'P 1'
#
loop_
_entity.id
_entity.type
_entity.pdbx_description
1 polymer ?
#
loop_
_entity_poly.entity_id
_entity_poly.type
_entity_poly.pdbx_seq_one_letter_code
_entity_poly.pdbx_strand_id
1 'polypeptide(L)'
;MKKRYSCRTYLSMALILSVLSAFVSCSTDHAHTGSVFCYNESNGITTLDPAFSRDIEVMWATNQLFDGLVELDSTMNVIPCIAHSWEIDSTGLTYIFHLRADVYFHPSPLFTDTSGRRVIASDFVYSFNRLLDSKLASPASWIFSEVNRNVNGGFEATDDSTLLIHLNEPFQPFLGMLSMQYCNVVPHEVVEHYGADFREHPIGSGPFRFAFWYENVALVMHRNGNYWMKDKNGESMPYLDAVKIEFAKDMSVEFQGLLQGKYDFMSGIHSSFKDELLNQSGELAETYSSLLKFQRTPFIKTDYLGFQMDPSAAINDGSPLMDVRVRKAISHAIDKNEMVTYLRNNTVFAAYSGFVPPTLNPANRQEYYPYNLQKARELLAEAGYPEGKGMPEVVLSTTGDYADLMEYIQHALGKIGVPVRINVLQGPALREQSAKAQLAVFRKSWLADYADAENFLTVFYSPNFCPSGPNYTHYKNERFDALYKNIRRESNDSLRFEQIAELNGILMNDAPVIPLYYDQVSHFIRNNVQGFQTNPVNMLDLRPVRKTD
;
A
#
# COMPACT_ATOMS: atom_id res chain seq x y z
N MET A 1 -30.87 34.09 -83.15
CA MET A 1 -31.41 33.18 -82.10
C MET A 1 -30.64 33.40 -80.78
N LYS A 2 -31.20 34.20 -79.85
CA LYS A 2 -30.63 34.48 -78.53
C LYS A 2 -31.22 33.46 -77.55
N LYS A 3 -30.39 32.53 -77.03
CA LYS A 3 -30.83 31.65 -75.94
C LYS A 3 -30.88 32.41 -74.61
N ARG A 4 -32.09 32.56 -74.07
CA ARG A 4 -32.34 33.03 -72.70
C ARG A 4 -31.95 31.89 -71.72
N TYR A 5 -30.86 32.02 -70.99
CA TYR A 5 -30.58 31.16 -69.82
C TYR A 5 -31.43 31.66 -68.65
N SER A 6 -32.18 30.74 -68.10
CA SER A 6 -33.19 31.00 -67.07
C SER A 6 -32.51 31.37 -65.72
N CYS A 7 -33.01 32.43 -65.09
CA CYS A 7 -32.62 32.94 -63.76
C CYS A 7 -32.67 31.88 -62.65
N ARG A 8 -33.32 30.72 -62.88
CA ARG A 8 -33.39 29.58 -61.96
C ARG A 8 -32.08 28.86 -61.81
N THR A 9 -31.21 28.80 -62.81
CA THR A 9 -29.92 28.09 -62.76
C THR A 9 -28.90 28.84 -61.91
N TYR A 10 -28.93 30.19 -61.88
CA TYR A 10 -28.04 30.96 -61.01
C TYR A 10 -28.48 30.97 -59.56
N LEU A 11 -29.78 30.86 -59.24
CA LEU A 11 -30.27 30.74 -57.89
C LEU A 11 -29.94 29.41 -57.29
N SER A 12 -29.99 28.31 -58.06
CA SER A 12 -29.61 26.97 -57.61
C SER A 12 -28.10 26.86 -57.39
N MET A 13 -27.27 27.52 -58.21
CA MET A 13 -25.80 27.54 -58.02
C MET A 13 -25.37 28.37 -56.80
N ALA A 14 -26.05 29.51 -56.56
CA ALA A 14 -25.82 30.35 -55.40
C ALA A 14 -26.20 29.61 -54.06
N LEU A 15 -27.31 28.86 -54.10
CA LEU A 15 -27.74 28.06 -52.92
C LEU A 15 -26.78 26.87 -52.62
N ILE A 16 -26.23 26.23 -53.65
CA ILE A 16 -25.23 25.15 -53.49
C ILE A 16 -23.89 25.72 -52.99
N LEU A 17 -23.47 26.90 -53.43
CA LEU A 17 -22.25 27.54 -52.92
C LEU A 17 -22.40 28.02 -51.46
N SER A 18 -23.60 28.50 -51.06
CA SER A 18 -23.85 28.88 -49.66
C SER A 18 -23.96 27.69 -48.70
N VAL A 19 -24.39 26.52 -49.17
CA VAL A 19 -24.38 25.26 -48.38
C VAL A 19 -22.98 24.68 -48.28
N LEU A 20 -22.14 24.80 -49.32
CA LEU A 20 -20.71 24.38 -49.22
C LEU A 20 -19.90 25.32 -48.31
N SER A 21 -20.21 26.60 -48.21
CA SER A 21 -19.50 27.51 -47.30
C SER A 21 -19.92 27.33 -45.82
N ALA A 22 -21.07 26.71 -45.55
CA ALA A 22 -21.49 26.38 -44.18
C ALA A 22 -20.77 25.12 -43.62
N PHE A 23 -20.14 24.31 -44.45
CA PHE A 23 -19.35 23.13 -44.02
C PHE A 23 -17.85 23.41 -43.83
N VAL A 24 -17.36 24.63 -44.11
CA VAL A 24 -15.95 24.99 -43.93
C VAL A 24 -15.72 25.82 -42.65
N SER A 25 -16.78 26.13 -41.90
CA SER A 25 -16.66 26.74 -40.56
C SER A 25 -16.76 25.70 -39.44
N CYS A 26 -16.13 24.53 -39.61
CA CYS A 26 -15.56 23.88 -38.45
C CYS A 26 -14.30 24.65 -38.11
N SER A 27 -14.42 25.66 -37.26
CA SER A 27 -13.31 26.07 -36.43
C SER A 27 -12.75 24.77 -35.83
N THR A 28 -11.52 24.46 -36.15
CA THR A 28 -10.69 23.66 -35.26
C THR A 28 -10.59 24.48 -33.99
N ASP A 29 -11.62 24.42 -33.14
CA ASP A 29 -11.36 24.44 -31.73
C ASP A 29 -10.30 23.37 -31.57
N HIS A 30 -9.07 23.79 -31.37
CA HIS A 30 -8.12 22.98 -30.60
C HIS A 30 -8.87 22.77 -29.29
N ALA A 31 -9.67 21.70 -29.24
CA ALA A 31 -10.03 21.11 -27.98
C ALA A 31 -8.68 21.01 -27.30
N HIS A 32 -8.45 21.79 -26.24
CA HIS A 32 -7.45 21.48 -25.27
C HIS A 32 -7.77 20.04 -24.91
N THR A 33 -7.02 19.10 -25.48
CA THR A 33 -7.03 17.73 -25.04
C THR A 33 -6.47 17.82 -23.63
N GLY A 34 -7.38 17.94 -22.66
CA GLY A 34 -7.02 18.14 -21.28
C GLY A 34 -6.04 17.06 -20.88
N SER A 35 -5.09 17.42 -20.07
CA SER A 35 -4.04 16.51 -19.56
C SER A 35 -4.68 15.45 -18.66
N VAL A 36 -5.10 14.31 -19.25
CA VAL A 36 -5.75 13.21 -18.55
C VAL A 36 -4.73 12.12 -18.23
N PHE A 37 -4.58 11.76 -16.97
CA PHE A 37 -3.77 10.62 -16.56
C PHE A 37 -4.64 9.35 -16.55
N CYS A 38 -4.25 8.36 -17.35
CA CYS A 38 -4.99 7.13 -17.54
C CYS A 38 -4.20 5.93 -17.02
N TYR A 39 -4.83 5.09 -16.20
CA TYR A 39 -4.26 3.80 -15.82
C TYR A 39 -5.32 2.71 -15.68
N ASN A 40 -4.88 1.46 -15.61
CA ASN A 40 -5.75 0.32 -15.42
C ASN A 40 -5.63 -0.21 -13.99
N GLU A 41 -6.77 -0.65 -13.41
CA GLU A 41 -6.82 -1.33 -12.13
C GLU A 41 -7.59 -2.63 -12.28
N SER A 42 -6.85 -3.73 -12.48
CA SER A 42 -7.44 -5.03 -12.85
C SER A 42 -8.32 -5.65 -11.77
N ASN A 43 -8.05 -5.36 -10.50
CA ASN A 43 -8.86 -5.86 -9.38
C ASN A 43 -10.19 -5.10 -9.23
N GLY A 44 -10.29 -3.92 -9.85
CA GLY A 44 -11.43 -3.02 -9.69
C GLY A 44 -11.43 -2.30 -8.34
N ILE A 45 -12.37 -1.39 -8.18
CA ILE A 45 -12.55 -0.62 -6.94
C ILE A 45 -13.91 -1.01 -6.35
N THR A 46 -13.97 -1.27 -5.04
CA THR A 46 -15.17 -1.72 -4.35
C THR A 46 -15.93 -0.59 -3.66
N THR A 47 -15.24 0.51 -3.36
CA THR A 47 -15.78 1.66 -2.63
C THR A 47 -14.92 2.89 -2.84
N LEU A 48 -15.51 4.08 -2.71
CA LEU A 48 -14.81 5.36 -2.61
C LEU A 48 -15.00 6.00 -1.24
N ASP A 49 -15.53 5.24 -0.26
CA ASP A 49 -15.63 5.66 1.13
C ASP A 49 -14.29 5.39 1.85
N PRO A 50 -13.58 6.44 2.36
CA PRO A 50 -12.29 6.24 3.03
C PRO A 50 -12.36 5.34 4.26
N ALA A 51 -13.50 5.21 4.92
CA ALA A 51 -13.67 4.30 6.04
C ALA A 51 -13.43 2.80 5.70
N PHE A 52 -13.37 2.46 4.41
CA PHE A 52 -13.14 1.11 3.89
C PHE A 52 -11.94 1.02 2.94
N SER A 53 -11.01 1.97 2.99
CA SER A 53 -9.79 2.03 2.16
C SER A 53 -8.77 0.96 2.56
N ARG A 54 -9.16 -0.31 2.43
CA ARG A 54 -8.33 -1.45 2.84
C ARG A 54 -7.35 -1.90 1.76
N ASP A 55 -7.82 -1.92 0.52
CA ASP A 55 -7.06 -2.43 -0.61
C ASP A 55 -6.36 -1.27 -1.33
N ILE A 56 -5.19 -1.53 -1.91
CA ILE A 56 -4.34 -0.48 -2.50
C ILE A 56 -5.07 0.29 -3.61
N GLU A 57 -5.91 -0.39 -4.38
CA GLU A 57 -6.71 0.17 -5.46
C GLU A 57 -7.71 1.22 -4.94
N VAL A 58 -8.30 0.94 -3.78
CA VAL A 58 -9.20 1.87 -3.09
C VAL A 58 -8.40 3.03 -2.49
N MET A 59 -7.25 2.73 -1.86
CA MET A 59 -6.36 3.76 -1.29
C MET A 59 -5.90 4.76 -2.35
N TRP A 60 -5.53 4.30 -3.55
CA TRP A 60 -5.10 5.18 -4.64
C TRP A 60 -6.21 6.10 -5.12
N ALA A 61 -7.43 5.57 -5.26
CA ALA A 61 -8.58 6.38 -5.67
C ALA A 61 -8.99 7.38 -4.58
N THR A 62 -9.08 6.93 -3.33
CA THR A 62 -9.45 7.81 -2.19
C THR A 62 -8.40 8.87 -1.92
N ASN A 63 -7.12 8.60 -2.14
CA ASN A 63 -6.04 9.58 -2.02
C ASN A 63 -6.15 10.74 -3.03
N GLN A 64 -6.83 10.54 -4.17
CA GLN A 64 -7.10 11.64 -5.11
C GLN A 64 -8.32 12.48 -4.69
N LEU A 65 -9.23 11.93 -3.90
CA LEU A 65 -10.50 12.56 -3.56
C LEU A 65 -10.52 13.23 -2.18
N PHE A 66 -9.67 12.77 -1.26
CA PHE A 66 -9.72 13.19 0.14
C PHE A 66 -8.33 13.57 0.65
N ASP A 67 -8.31 14.40 1.70
CA ASP A 67 -7.12 14.71 2.49
C ASP A 67 -7.31 14.30 3.96
N GLY A 68 -6.20 14.06 4.68
CA GLY A 68 -6.16 13.80 6.12
C GLY A 68 -5.58 14.96 6.92
N LEU A 69 -5.39 14.76 8.23
CA LEU A 69 -4.69 15.72 9.10
C LEU A 69 -3.24 15.91 8.68
N VAL A 70 -2.58 14.80 8.42
CA VAL A 70 -1.16 14.71 8.08
C VAL A 70 -0.98 13.74 6.92
N GLU A 71 0.16 13.79 6.26
CA GLU A 71 0.52 12.85 5.19
C GLU A 71 1.98 12.40 5.34
N LEU A 72 2.42 11.43 4.54
CA LEU A 72 3.82 11.00 4.48
C LEU A 72 4.53 11.65 3.29
N ASP A 73 5.76 12.11 3.51
CA ASP A 73 6.66 12.46 2.41
C ASP A 73 7.25 11.21 1.73
N SER A 74 8.03 11.40 0.66
CA SER A 74 8.67 10.31 -0.08
C SER A 74 9.71 9.50 0.73
N THR A 75 10.08 9.99 1.92
CA THR A 75 11.00 9.35 2.86
C THR A 75 10.29 8.79 4.10
N MET A 76 8.95 8.77 4.08
CA MET A 76 8.07 8.28 5.14
C MET A 76 8.04 9.14 6.42
N ASN A 77 8.51 10.38 6.37
CA ASN A 77 8.30 11.31 7.48
C ASN A 77 6.88 11.86 7.45
N VAL A 78 6.29 12.03 8.62
CA VAL A 78 4.98 12.68 8.74
C VAL A 78 5.14 14.18 8.51
N ILE A 79 4.38 14.71 7.57
CA ILE A 79 4.36 16.13 7.19
C ILE A 79 2.94 16.72 7.30
N PRO A 80 2.84 18.06 7.43
CA PRO A 80 1.55 18.75 7.46
C PRO A 80 0.70 18.50 6.21
N CYS A 81 -0.63 18.29 6.40
CA CYS A 81 -1.63 18.29 5.34
C CYS A 81 -2.74 19.31 5.72
N ILE A 82 -3.95 18.89 6.11
CA ILE A 82 -4.98 19.83 6.60
C ILE A 82 -4.59 20.44 7.93
N ALA A 83 -3.91 19.70 8.82
CA ALA A 83 -3.23 20.32 9.95
C ALA A 83 -1.94 20.97 9.47
N HIS A 84 -1.81 22.31 9.59
CA HIS A 84 -0.58 23.02 9.25
C HIS A 84 0.52 22.82 10.30
N SER A 85 0.16 22.45 11.51
CA SER A 85 1.07 22.14 12.63
C SER A 85 0.33 21.32 13.70
N TRP A 86 1.12 20.69 14.57
CA TRP A 86 0.62 20.00 15.76
C TRP A 86 1.60 20.10 16.91
N GLU A 87 1.07 19.89 18.11
CA GLU A 87 1.82 19.82 19.36
C GLU A 87 1.44 18.52 20.09
N ILE A 88 2.37 17.96 20.84
CA ILE A 88 2.13 16.84 21.74
C ILE A 88 2.47 17.32 23.14
N ASP A 89 1.57 17.15 24.09
CA ASP A 89 1.81 17.57 25.45
C ASP A 89 2.98 16.82 26.10
N SER A 90 3.49 17.34 27.22
CA SER A 90 4.66 16.78 27.91
C SER A 90 4.43 15.34 28.43
N THR A 91 3.19 14.87 28.51
CA THR A 91 2.83 13.51 28.91
C THR A 91 2.77 12.53 27.74
N GLY A 92 2.75 13.03 26.50
CA GLY A 92 2.54 12.24 25.30
C GLY A 92 1.11 11.73 25.13
N LEU A 93 0.15 12.26 25.90
CA LEU A 93 -1.24 11.78 25.94
C LEU A 93 -2.20 12.65 25.13
N THR A 94 -1.85 13.91 24.85
CA THR A 94 -2.72 14.82 24.11
C THR A 94 -2.01 15.36 22.89
N TYR A 95 -2.60 15.12 21.74
CA TYR A 95 -2.19 15.69 20.44
C TYR A 95 -3.10 16.87 20.14
N ILE A 96 -2.53 18.03 19.82
CA ILE A 96 -3.23 19.27 19.50
C ILE A 96 -2.90 19.63 18.06
N PHE A 97 -3.88 19.58 17.17
CA PHE A 97 -3.72 19.89 15.75
C PHE A 97 -4.30 21.25 15.43
N HIS A 98 -3.54 22.07 14.68
CA HIS A 98 -3.97 23.37 14.19
C HIS A 98 -4.28 23.28 12.71
N LEU A 99 -5.55 23.46 12.35
CA LEU A 99 -6.04 23.27 10.99
C LEU A 99 -5.86 24.52 10.14
N ARG A 100 -5.63 24.31 8.86
CA ARG A 100 -5.63 25.35 7.83
C ARG A 100 -7.03 25.99 7.69
N ALA A 101 -7.04 27.28 7.32
CA ALA A 101 -8.30 27.99 7.08
C ALA A 101 -8.73 28.01 5.61
N ASP A 102 -7.88 27.50 4.70
CA ASP A 102 -8.04 27.58 3.24
C ASP A 102 -8.38 26.22 2.59
N VAL A 103 -8.79 25.22 3.38
CA VAL A 103 -9.22 23.92 2.90
C VAL A 103 -10.75 23.85 2.83
N TYR A 104 -11.28 23.44 1.68
CA TYR A 104 -12.71 23.33 1.41
C TYR A 104 -13.07 21.94 0.90
N PHE A 105 -14.23 21.43 1.30
CA PHE A 105 -14.83 20.28 0.62
C PHE A 105 -15.22 20.62 -0.82
N HIS A 106 -15.20 19.62 -1.67
CA HIS A 106 -15.68 19.76 -3.06
C HIS A 106 -17.12 20.29 -3.10
N PRO A 107 -17.52 21.00 -4.16
CA PRO A 107 -18.88 21.47 -4.34
C PRO A 107 -19.91 20.36 -4.18
N SER A 108 -21.00 20.66 -3.44
CA SER A 108 -22.11 19.73 -3.24
C SER A 108 -23.43 20.50 -3.11
N PRO A 109 -24.53 20.02 -3.70
CA PRO A 109 -25.85 20.58 -3.51
C PRO A 109 -26.39 20.43 -2.09
N LEU A 110 -25.74 19.61 -1.26
CA LEU A 110 -26.13 19.37 0.15
C LEU A 110 -25.56 20.42 1.09
N PHE A 111 -24.61 21.24 0.66
CA PHE A 111 -24.08 22.33 1.47
C PHE A 111 -24.94 23.60 1.32
N THR A 112 -24.96 24.43 2.36
CA THR A 112 -25.61 25.74 2.32
C THR A 112 -24.99 26.63 1.23
N ASP A 113 -23.65 26.64 1.12
CA ASP A 113 -22.92 27.15 -0.03
C ASP A 113 -22.56 25.98 -0.95
N THR A 114 -23.30 25.83 -2.03
CA THR A 114 -23.14 24.72 -2.98
C THR A 114 -21.77 24.71 -3.70
N SER A 115 -21.01 25.81 -3.64
CA SER A 115 -19.65 25.91 -4.19
C SER A 115 -18.59 25.20 -3.33
N GLY A 116 -18.94 24.78 -2.12
CA GLY A 116 -18.12 24.10 -1.14
C GLY A 116 -18.13 24.79 0.21
N ARG A 117 -17.94 24.01 1.28
CA ARG A 117 -17.78 24.56 2.62
C ARG A 117 -16.41 24.26 3.20
N ARG A 118 -15.92 25.13 4.09
CA ARG A 118 -14.64 24.96 4.77
C ARG A 118 -14.62 23.69 5.60
N VAL A 119 -13.48 23.00 5.60
CA VAL A 119 -13.20 21.89 6.52
C VAL A 119 -12.88 22.47 7.89
N ILE A 120 -13.51 21.95 8.93
CA ILE A 120 -13.34 22.39 10.32
C ILE A 120 -13.04 21.21 11.26
N ALA A 121 -12.59 21.49 12.47
CA ALA A 121 -12.17 20.47 13.43
C ALA A 121 -13.27 19.46 13.79
N SER A 122 -14.54 19.90 13.83
CA SER A 122 -15.67 19.00 14.09
C SER A 122 -15.89 17.97 12.97
N ASP A 123 -15.44 18.22 11.74
CA ASP A 123 -15.50 17.23 10.65
C ASP A 123 -14.57 16.05 10.92
N PHE A 124 -13.39 16.31 11.48
CA PHE A 124 -12.49 15.25 11.93
C PHE A 124 -13.06 14.47 13.12
N VAL A 125 -13.67 15.16 14.09
CA VAL A 125 -14.36 14.49 15.21
C VAL A 125 -15.45 13.55 14.68
N TYR A 126 -16.24 14.00 13.69
CA TYR A 126 -17.24 13.17 13.04
C TYR A 126 -16.61 11.98 12.32
N SER A 127 -15.60 12.23 11.47
CA SER A 127 -14.93 11.21 10.65
C SER A 127 -14.30 10.11 11.50
N PHE A 128 -13.62 10.47 12.60
CA PHE A 128 -12.97 9.52 13.49
C PHE A 128 -13.97 8.72 14.35
N ASN A 129 -15.02 9.36 14.84
CA ASN A 129 -16.10 8.67 15.54
C ASN A 129 -16.82 7.68 14.63
N ARG A 130 -16.96 8.01 13.34
CA ARG A 130 -17.54 7.12 12.32
C ARG A 130 -16.78 5.81 12.17
N LEU A 131 -15.42 5.83 12.23
CA LEU A 131 -14.59 4.60 12.19
C LEU A 131 -14.82 3.69 13.42
N LEU A 132 -15.26 4.27 14.54
CA LEU A 132 -15.54 3.55 15.79
C LEU A 132 -17.01 3.12 15.92
N ASP A 133 -17.87 3.51 14.98
CA ASP A 133 -19.27 3.10 14.99
C ASP A 133 -19.39 1.61 14.61
N SER A 134 -19.85 0.81 15.57
CA SER A 134 -20.06 -0.62 15.38
C SER A 134 -21.08 -0.95 14.29
N LYS A 135 -21.99 -0.02 13.94
CA LYS A 135 -22.96 -0.19 12.86
C LYS A 135 -22.30 -0.05 11.48
N LEU A 136 -21.30 0.82 11.37
CA LEU A 136 -20.50 0.94 10.15
C LEU A 136 -19.58 -0.26 9.97
N ALA A 137 -19.08 -0.82 11.09
CA ALA A 137 -18.14 -1.96 11.11
C ALA A 137 -16.91 -1.73 10.22
N SER A 138 -16.33 -0.52 10.28
CA SER A 138 -15.10 -0.20 9.55
C SER A 138 -13.97 -1.15 9.95
N PRO A 139 -13.19 -1.68 9.00
CA PRO A 139 -12.01 -2.48 9.30
C PRO A 139 -10.88 -1.68 9.97
N ALA A 140 -11.01 -0.36 10.06
CA ALA A 140 -10.01 0.57 10.59
C ALA A 140 -10.23 0.99 12.05
N SER A 141 -11.23 0.46 12.76
CA SER A 141 -11.52 0.83 14.15
C SER A 141 -10.32 0.64 15.10
N TRP A 142 -9.42 -0.27 14.77
CA TRP A 142 -8.19 -0.54 15.53
C TRP A 142 -7.22 0.65 15.58
N ILE A 143 -7.23 1.56 14.59
CA ILE A 143 -6.38 2.76 14.54
C ILE A 143 -6.53 3.60 15.82
N PHE A 144 -7.72 3.63 16.35
CA PHE A 144 -8.06 4.42 17.53
C PHE A 144 -8.20 3.58 18.82
N SER A 145 -7.61 2.38 18.87
CA SER A 145 -7.61 1.51 20.06
C SER A 145 -6.98 2.17 21.29
N GLU A 146 -5.98 3.03 21.06
CA GLU A 146 -5.28 3.76 22.12
C GLU A 146 -5.96 5.09 22.51
N VAL A 147 -7.04 5.47 21.83
CA VAL A 147 -7.75 6.72 22.13
C VAL A 147 -8.56 6.60 23.42
N ASN A 148 -8.37 7.55 24.32
CA ASN A 148 -9.04 7.62 25.60
C ASN A 148 -10.46 8.18 25.47
N ARG A 149 -11.44 7.32 25.29
CA ARG A 149 -12.85 7.68 25.13
C ARG A 149 -13.49 8.31 26.37
N ASN A 150 -12.84 8.24 27.53
CA ASN A 150 -13.35 8.82 28.79
C ASN A 150 -13.07 10.34 28.89
N VAL A 151 -12.17 10.86 28.06
CA VAL A 151 -11.86 12.31 27.99
C VAL A 151 -12.53 12.86 26.73
N ASN A 152 -13.58 13.65 26.91
CA ASN A 152 -14.33 14.32 25.82
C ASN A 152 -14.66 13.43 24.61
N GLY A 153 -14.90 12.13 24.85
CA GLY A 153 -15.13 11.15 23.80
C GLY A 153 -13.88 10.74 23.01
N GLY A 154 -12.69 11.23 23.40
CA GLY A 154 -11.40 10.93 22.78
C GLY A 154 -10.98 11.93 21.69
N PHE A 155 -11.93 12.60 21.06
CA PHE A 155 -11.73 13.62 20.03
C PHE A 155 -12.52 14.86 20.38
N GLU A 156 -11.87 16.02 20.38
CA GLU A 156 -12.48 17.28 20.78
C GLU A 156 -12.14 18.40 19.79
N ALA A 157 -13.16 19.07 19.26
CA ALA A 157 -13.02 20.32 18.52
C ALA A 157 -13.25 21.48 19.51
N THR A 158 -12.19 22.17 19.92
CA THR A 158 -12.30 23.32 20.84
C THR A 158 -12.78 24.58 20.13
N ASP A 159 -12.51 24.66 18.83
CA ASP A 159 -12.99 25.67 17.87
C ASP A 159 -12.92 25.10 16.45
N ASP A 160 -13.24 25.90 15.42
CA ASP A 160 -13.25 25.45 14.01
C ASP A 160 -11.88 25.00 13.50
N SER A 161 -10.79 25.40 14.14
CA SER A 161 -9.40 25.20 13.68
C SER A 161 -8.55 24.36 14.61
N THR A 162 -9.05 23.98 15.78
CA THR A 162 -8.27 23.24 16.80
C THR A 162 -8.92 21.92 17.15
N LEU A 163 -8.20 20.83 16.86
CA LEU A 163 -8.61 19.45 17.17
C LEU A 163 -7.67 18.86 18.21
N LEU A 164 -8.24 18.30 19.28
CA LEU A 164 -7.52 17.52 20.28
C LEU A 164 -7.83 16.03 20.14
N ILE A 165 -6.79 15.20 20.32
CA ILE A 165 -6.94 13.73 20.40
C ILE A 165 -6.27 13.27 21.70
N HIS A 166 -7.01 12.54 22.52
CA HIS A 166 -6.55 12.06 23.82
C HIS A 166 -6.26 10.56 23.79
N LEU A 167 -5.07 10.15 24.26
CA LEU A 167 -4.65 8.75 24.32
C LEU A 167 -4.71 8.19 25.73
N ASN A 168 -4.81 6.86 25.86
CA ASN A 168 -4.72 6.13 27.13
C ASN A 168 -3.28 6.05 27.64
N GLU A 169 -2.32 5.92 26.71
CA GLU A 169 -0.89 5.87 26.99
C GLU A 169 -0.10 6.49 25.81
N PRO A 170 1.14 6.95 26.01
CA PRO A 170 1.96 7.44 24.91
C PRO A 170 2.13 6.34 23.86
N PHE A 171 1.92 6.70 22.58
CA PHE A 171 2.02 5.76 21.48
C PHE A 171 2.68 6.41 20.28
N GLN A 172 3.98 6.12 20.09
CA GLN A 172 4.82 6.75 19.08
C GLN A 172 4.33 6.57 17.63
N PRO A 173 3.80 5.40 17.21
CA PRO A 173 3.30 5.24 15.85
C PRO A 173 2.05 6.05 15.54
N PHE A 174 1.34 6.60 16.53
CA PHE A 174 0.01 7.19 16.39
C PHE A 174 -0.06 8.29 15.32
N LEU A 175 0.91 9.19 15.31
CA LEU A 175 0.94 10.28 14.32
C LEU A 175 1.07 9.74 12.88
N GLY A 176 1.91 8.72 12.68
CA GLY A 176 2.04 8.03 11.39
C GLY A 176 0.77 7.32 10.97
N MET A 177 0.02 6.74 11.92
CA MET A 177 -1.26 6.09 11.62
C MET A 177 -2.32 7.08 11.15
N LEU A 178 -2.28 8.34 11.59
CA LEU A 178 -3.20 9.39 11.13
C LEU A 178 -2.98 9.79 9.66
N SER A 179 -1.88 9.38 9.03
CA SER A 179 -1.66 9.56 7.59
C SER A 179 -2.36 8.50 6.72
N MET A 180 -2.93 7.46 7.31
CA MET A 180 -3.65 6.42 6.57
C MET A 180 -4.95 6.97 5.98
N GLN A 181 -5.33 6.52 4.78
CA GLN A 181 -6.52 6.98 4.06
C GLN A 181 -7.82 6.81 4.84
N TYR A 182 -7.88 5.87 5.77
CA TYR A 182 -8.99 5.73 6.70
C TYR A 182 -9.26 6.99 7.53
N CYS A 183 -8.20 7.77 7.83
CA CYS A 183 -8.26 8.99 8.64
C CYS A 183 -8.59 10.24 7.83
N ASN A 184 -8.90 10.10 6.55
CA ASN A 184 -9.33 11.22 5.71
C ASN A 184 -10.66 11.80 6.19
N VAL A 185 -10.79 13.14 6.08
CA VAL A 185 -11.98 13.85 6.54
C VAL A 185 -13.12 13.73 5.54
N VAL A 186 -14.34 13.55 6.06
CA VAL A 186 -15.57 13.47 5.27
C VAL A 186 -16.63 14.44 5.82
N PRO A 187 -17.48 15.04 4.97
CA PRO A 187 -18.54 15.94 5.42
C PRO A 187 -19.75 15.15 5.93
N HIS A 188 -20.16 15.41 7.15
CA HIS A 188 -21.28 14.69 7.79
C HIS A 188 -22.59 14.82 7.00
N GLU A 189 -22.88 15.98 6.42
CA GLU A 189 -24.11 16.22 5.67
C GLU A 189 -24.27 15.27 4.49
N VAL A 190 -23.16 14.98 3.80
CA VAL A 190 -23.15 14.11 2.62
C VAL A 190 -23.23 12.66 3.06
N VAL A 191 -22.44 12.27 4.06
CA VAL A 191 -22.44 10.90 4.60
C VAL A 191 -23.81 10.53 5.18
N GLU A 192 -24.44 11.42 5.93
CA GLU A 192 -25.77 11.17 6.51
C GLU A 192 -26.87 11.12 5.45
N HIS A 193 -26.74 11.91 4.38
CA HIS A 193 -27.71 11.91 3.28
C HIS A 193 -27.67 10.60 2.47
N TYR A 194 -26.47 10.13 2.10
CA TYR A 194 -26.32 8.94 1.26
C TYR A 194 -26.20 7.63 2.06
N GLY A 195 -25.83 7.69 3.35
CA GLY A 195 -25.66 6.50 4.17
C GLY A 195 -24.67 5.50 3.54
N ALA A 196 -25.12 4.27 3.25
CA ALA A 196 -24.30 3.23 2.63
C ALA A 196 -23.89 3.58 1.18
N ASP A 197 -24.69 4.38 0.48
CA ASP A 197 -24.41 4.78 -0.91
C ASP A 197 -23.35 5.90 -1.00
N PHE A 198 -22.84 6.40 0.13
CA PHE A 198 -21.70 7.33 0.15
C PHE A 198 -20.50 6.76 -0.60
N ARG A 199 -20.35 5.43 -0.64
CA ARG A 199 -19.32 4.74 -1.42
C ARG A 199 -19.29 5.13 -2.92
N GLU A 200 -20.41 5.59 -3.47
CA GLU A 200 -20.58 5.97 -4.89
C GLU A 200 -20.78 7.49 -5.07
N HIS A 201 -20.91 8.23 -3.97
CA HIS A 201 -21.16 9.66 -3.93
C HIS A 201 -20.12 10.41 -3.07
N PRO A 202 -18.81 10.18 -3.31
CA PRO A 202 -17.78 10.76 -2.47
C PRO A 202 -17.70 12.27 -2.66
N ILE A 203 -17.67 12.99 -1.55
CA ILE A 203 -17.33 14.41 -1.48
C ILE A 203 -16.17 14.54 -0.51
N GLY A 204 -15.01 14.92 -1.00
CA GLY A 204 -13.79 15.11 -0.21
C GLY A 204 -13.24 16.53 -0.33
N SER A 205 -12.00 16.71 0.09
CA SER A 205 -11.25 17.97 0.01
C SER A 205 -10.04 17.87 -0.94
N GLY A 206 -9.81 16.70 -1.52
CA GLY A 206 -8.60 16.33 -2.24
C GLY A 206 -8.38 17.03 -3.58
N PRO A 207 -7.25 16.69 -4.25
CA PRO A 207 -6.82 17.36 -5.48
C PRO A 207 -7.73 17.13 -6.69
N PHE A 208 -8.51 16.06 -6.67
CA PHE A 208 -9.48 15.78 -7.74
C PHE A 208 -10.88 15.60 -7.16
N ARG A 209 -11.90 15.90 -7.98
CA ARG A 209 -13.33 15.78 -7.64
C ARG A 209 -13.92 14.62 -8.39
N PHE A 210 -14.77 13.85 -7.74
CA PHE A 210 -15.55 12.78 -8.36
C PHE A 210 -16.38 13.32 -9.54
N ALA A 211 -16.33 12.62 -10.68
CA ALA A 211 -17.17 12.90 -11.84
C ALA A 211 -18.19 11.78 -12.06
N PHE A 212 -17.73 10.56 -12.27
CA PHE A 212 -18.58 9.37 -12.36
C PHE A 212 -17.79 8.10 -12.11
N TRP A 213 -18.48 7.07 -11.69
CA TRP A 213 -17.97 5.71 -11.55
C TRP A 213 -18.97 4.70 -12.11
N TYR A 214 -18.55 3.98 -13.13
CA TYR A 214 -19.25 2.80 -13.64
C TYR A 214 -18.48 1.55 -13.24
N GLU A 215 -19.03 0.77 -12.31
CA GLU A 215 -18.37 -0.43 -11.79
C GLU A 215 -17.91 -1.33 -12.94
N ASN A 216 -16.70 -1.88 -12.81
CA ASN A 216 -16.03 -2.71 -13.82
C ASN A 216 -15.82 -2.05 -15.20
N VAL A 217 -16.03 -0.76 -15.35
CA VAL A 217 -15.80 -0.02 -16.60
C VAL A 217 -14.78 1.09 -16.42
N ALA A 218 -15.12 2.14 -15.66
CA ALA A 218 -14.21 3.24 -15.40
C ALA A 218 -14.65 4.11 -14.22
N LEU A 219 -13.65 4.71 -13.55
CA LEU A 219 -13.80 5.84 -12.63
C LEU A 219 -13.13 7.06 -13.26
N VAL A 220 -13.81 8.21 -13.24
CA VAL A 220 -13.26 9.49 -13.71
C VAL A 220 -13.36 10.52 -12.61
N MET A 221 -12.26 11.24 -12.41
CA MET A 221 -12.15 12.34 -11.47
C MET A 221 -11.60 13.58 -12.20
N HIS A 222 -12.19 14.75 -11.97
CA HIS A 222 -11.76 16.02 -12.57
C HIS A 222 -10.93 16.83 -11.57
N ARG A 223 -10.04 17.66 -12.08
CA ARG A 223 -9.24 18.61 -11.30
C ARG A 223 -10.11 19.40 -10.32
N ASN A 224 -9.67 19.52 -9.08
CA ASN A 224 -10.19 20.48 -8.11
C ASN A 224 -9.46 21.82 -8.30
N GLY A 225 -10.09 22.76 -9.00
CA GLY A 225 -9.51 24.09 -9.25
C GLY A 225 -9.33 24.95 -7.99
N ASN A 226 -9.99 24.57 -6.88
CA ASN A 226 -9.90 25.25 -5.59
C ASN A 226 -9.03 24.50 -4.58
N TYR A 227 -8.21 23.55 -5.05
CA TYR A 227 -7.32 22.80 -4.16
C TYR A 227 -6.29 23.72 -3.51
N TRP A 228 -6.11 23.59 -2.22
CA TRP A 228 -5.32 24.49 -1.38
C TRP A 228 -3.81 24.44 -1.63
N MET A 229 -3.30 23.28 -2.08
CA MET A 229 -1.85 23.04 -2.17
C MET A 229 -1.25 23.74 -3.41
N LYS A 230 -0.09 24.35 -3.18
CA LYS A 230 0.73 24.96 -4.23
C LYS A 230 2.12 24.35 -4.22
N ASP A 231 2.78 24.33 -5.37
CA ASP A 231 4.15 23.93 -5.47
C ASP A 231 5.11 25.01 -4.91
N LYS A 232 6.40 24.68 -4.89
CA LYS A 232 7.47 25.59 -4.42
C LYS A 232 7.57 26.93 -5.21
N ASN A 233 6.98 27.01 -6.39
CA ASN A 233 6.94 28.20 -7.22
C ASN A 233 5.65 29.00 -7.02
N GLY A 234 4.72 28.50 -6.19
CA GLY A 234 3.39 29.10 -5.95
C GLY A 234 2.34 28.72 -7.00
N GLU A 235 2.62 27.77 -7.90
CA GLU A 235 1.66 27.26 -8.87
C GLU A 235 0.69 26.29 -8.20
N SER A 236 -0.61 26.42 -8.50
CA SER A 236 -1.66 25.59 -7.91
C SER A 236 -1.63 24.16 -8.46
N MET A 237 -1.63 23.18 -7.57
CA MET A 237 -1.79 21.78 -7.91
C MET A 237 -3.27 21.35 -7.84
N PRO A 238 -3.66 20.19 -8.38
CA PRO A 238 -2.89 19.34 -9.29
C PRO A 238 -2.76 19.99 -10.68
N TYR A 239 -1.80 19.51 -11.49
CA TYR A 239 -1.59 20.03 -12.85
C TYR A 239 -2.42 19.30 -13.90
N LEU A 240 -2.78 18.05 -13.65
CA LEU A 240 -3.65 17.25 -14.53
C LEU A 240 -5.08 17.80 -14.51
N ASP A 241 -5.78 17.72 -15.64
CA ASP A 241 -7.19 18.11 -15.73
C ASP A 241 -8.13 17.01 -15.27
N ALA A 242 -7.72 15.74 -15.41
CA ALA A 242 -8.49 14.59 -14.96
C ALA A 242 -7.61 13.36 -14.72
N VAL A 243 -8.17 12.44 -13.94
CA VAL A 243 -7.68 11.07 -13.76
C VAL A 243 -8.76 10.12 -14.24
N LYS A 244 -8.37 9.14 -15.06
CA LYS A 244 -9.24 8.08 -15.54
C LYS A 244 -8.66 6.72 -15.15
N ILE A 245 -9.43 5.92 -14.44
CA ILE A 245 -9.09 4.54 -14.06
C ILE A 245 -9.99 3.59 -14.85
N GLU A 246 -9.42 2.68 -15.61
CA GLU A 246 -10.16 1.59 -16.27
C GLU A 246 -10.03 0.30 -15.48
N PHE A 247 -10.93 -0.67 -15.71
CA PHE A 247 -11.01 -1.91 -14.93
C PHE A 247 -10.92 -3.16 -15.82
N ALA A 248 -9.94 -3.17 -16.75
CA ALA A 248 -9.69 -4.34 -17.59
C ALA A 248 -8.99 -5.43 -16.76
N LYS A 249 -9.62 -6.61 -16.65
CA LYS A 249 -9.13 -7.73 -15.84
C LYS A 249 -7.92 -8.46 -16.45
N ASP A 250 -7.75 -8.36 -17.77
CA ASP A 250 -6.66 -9.02 -18.47
C ASP A 250 -5.38 -8.17 -18.41
N MET A 251 -4.37 -8.70 -17.75
CA MET A 251 -3.05 -8.06 -17.62
C MET A 251 -2.36 -7.83 -18.97
N SER A 252 -2.69 -8.63 -20.00
CA SER A 252 -2.19 -8.41 -21.36
C SER A 252 -2.75 -7.11 -21.96
N VAL A 253 -4.01 -6.79 -21.65
CA VAL A 253 -4.65 -5.53 -22.07
C VAL A 253 -3.99 -4.33 -21.42
N GLU A 254 -3.65 -4.45 -20.13
CA GLU A 254 -2.93 -3.40 -19.40
C GLU A 254 -1.53 -3.18 -20.00
N PHE A 255 -0.76 -4.25 -20.18
CA PHE A 255 0.58 -4.17 -20.75
C PHE A 255 0.58 -3.57 -22.17
N GLN A 256 -0.28 -4.09 -23.05
CA GLN A 256 -0.40 -3.55 -24.41
C GLN A 256 -0.91 -2.10 -24.40
N GLY A 257 -1.84 -1.76 -23.52
CA GLY A 257 -2.35 -0.41 -23.36
C GLY A 257 -1.26 0.58 -22.93
N LEU A 258 -0.34 0.17 -22.05
CA LEU A 258 0.84 0.96 -21.68
C LEU A 258 1.76 1.20 -22.86
N LEU A 259 2.08 0.17 -23.64
CA LEU A 259 2.96 0.28 -24.81
C LEU A 259 2.33 1.15 -25.91
N GLN A 260 1.03 1.06 -26.14
CA GLN A 260 0.29 1.84 -27.14
C GLN A 260 -0.01 3.29 -26.70
N GLY A 261 0.28 3.65 -25.44
CA GLY A 261 0.00 4.98 -24.89
C GLY A 261 -1.47 5.20 -24.49
N LYS A 262 -2.25 4.14 -24.37
CA LYS A 262 -3.60 4.20 -23.79
C LYS A 262 -3.52 4.43 -22.27
N TYR A 263 -2.57 3.80 -21.60
CA TYR A 263 -2.28 3.97 -20.19
C TYR A 263 -0.95 4.70 -19.99
N ASP A 264 -0.88 5.53 -18.99
CA ASP A 264 0.29 6.34 -18.61
C ASP A 264 1.19 5.65 -17.59
N PHE A 265 0.64 4.64 -16.90
CA PHE A 265 1.21 4.03 -15.73
C PHE A 265 0.77 2.57 -15.59
N MET A 266 1.68 1.73 -15.08
CA MET A 266 1.43 0.36 -14.65
C MET A 266 2.23 0.09 -13.38
N SER A 267 1.60 -0.51 -12.37
CA SER A 267 2.23 -0.89 -11.11
C SER A 267 2.53 -2.38 -11.07
N GLY A 268 3.72 -2.70 -10.59
CA GLY A 268 4.17 -4.09 -10.47
C GLY A 268 4.54 -4.72 -11.80
N ILE A 269 4.94 -5.99 -11.75
CA ILE A 269 5.34 -6.77 -12.92
C ILE A 269 4.68 -8.14 -12.83
N HIS A 270 3.83 -8.45 -13.79
CA HIS A 270 3.30 -9.80 -13.91
C HIS A 270 4.39 -10.76 -14.44
N SER A 271 4.44 -11.97 -13.88
CA SER A 271 5.45 -12.98 -14.22
C SER A 271 5.53 -13.29 -15.73
N SER A 272 4.42 -13.21 -16.46
CA SER A 272 4.34 -13.46 -17.90
C SER A 272 5.09 -12.44 -18.75
N PHE A 273 5.28 -11.20 -18.28
CA PHE A 273 5.94 -10.11 -19.04
C PHE A 273 7.25 -9.67 -18.41
N LYS A 274 7.64 -10.28 -17.29
CA LYS A 274 8.84 -9.92 -16.55
C LYS A 274 10.09 -9.98 -17.42
N ASP A 275 10.31 -11.09 -18.13
CA ASP A 275 11.50 -11.32 -18.96
C ASP A 275 11.47 -10.52 -20.28
N GLU A 276 10.31 -9.98 -20.65
CA GLU A 276 10.17 -9.07 -21.79
C GLU A 276 10.51 -7.63 -21.38
N LEU A 277 9.98 -7.18 -20.23
CA LEU A 277 10.16 -5.81 -19.73
C LEU A 277 11.52 -5.56 -19.11
N LEU A 278 12.08 -6.55 -18.42
CA LEU A 278 13.32 -6.40 -17.65
C LEU A 278 14.41 -7.36 -18.14
N ASN A 279 15.65 -6.87 -18.13
CA ASN A 279 16.83 -7.70 -18.27
C ASN A 279 17.11 -8.50 -16.97
N GLN A 280 18.12 -9.37 -17.01
CA GLN A 280 18.52 -10.19 -15.85
C GLN A 280 19.02 -9.37 -14.64
N SER A 281 19.44 -8.12 -14.86
CA SER A 281 19.84 -7.20 -13.79
C SER A 281 18.65 -6.47 -13.15
N GLY A 282 17.42 -6.73 -13.62
CA GLY A 282 16.22 -6.06 -13.13
C GLY A 282 16.06 -4.63 -13.65
N GLU A 283 16.78 -4.24 -14.69
CA GLU A 283 16.65 -2.95 -15.34
C GLU A 283 15.71 -3.03 -16.55
N LEU A 284 15.08 -1.92 -16.92
CA LEU A 284 14.21 -1.85 -18.09
C LEU A 284 14.97 -2.29 -19.35
N ALA A 285 14.38 -3.17 -20.14
CA ALA A 285 14.95 -3.60 -21.40
C ALA A 285 15.10 -2.41 -22.36
N GLU A 286 16.24 -2.32 -23.06
CA GLU A 286 16.59 -1.17 -23.91
C GLU A 286 15.53 -0.88 -24.97
N THR A 287 14.85 -1.91 -25.46
CA THR A 287 13.74 -1.82 -26.43
C THR A 287 12.64 -0.86 -25.96
N TYR A 288 12.39 -0.75 -24.65
CA TYR A 288 11.32 0.06 -24.08
C TYR A 288 11.78 1.41 -23.54
N SER A 289 13.08 1.69 -23.48
CA SER A 289 13.66 2.90 -22.90
C SER A 289 13.20 4.20 -23.58
N SER A 290 12.87 4.14 -24.87
CA SER A 290 12.31 5.28 -25.62
C SER A 290 10.83 5.56 -25.31
N LEU A 291 10.11 4.61 -24.70
CA LEU A 291 8.69 4.69 -24.42
C LEU A 291 8.39 4.88 -22.92
N LEU A 292 9.18 4.22 -22.07
CA LEU A 292 8.91 4.04 -20.66
C LEU A 292 10.09 4.48 -19.80
N LYS A 293 9.75 4.96 -18.58
CA LYS A 293 10.64 5.06 -17.43
C LYS A 293 10.29 3.91 -16.48
N PHE A 294 11.29 3.33 -15.85
CA PHE A 294 11.13 2.37 -14.78
C PHE A 294 11.61 3.00 -13.47
N GLN A 295 10.72 3.11 -12.50
CA GLN A 295 11.04 3.58 -11.15
C GLN A 295 10.81 2.47 -10.15
N ARG A 296 11.71 2.35 -9.19
CA ARG A 296 11.59 1.42 -8.07
C ARG A 296 12.15 2.00 -6.79
N THR A 297 11.56 1.59 -5.68
CA THR A 297 11.97 1.97 -4.33
C THR A 297 11.76 0.78 -3.38
N PRO A 298 12.55 0.65 -2.30
CA PRO A 298 12.25 -0.34 -1.27
C PRO A 298 10.81 -0.23 -0.78
N PHE A 299 10.09 -1.35 -0.74
CA PHE A 299 8.74 -1.43 -0.22
C PHE A 299 8.79 -1.87 1.26
N ILE A 300 7.93 -1.33 2.09
CA ILE A 300 7.83 -1.75 3.50
C ILE A 300 7.09 -3.09 3.61
N LYS A 301 7.65 -4.12 2.97
CA LYS A 301 7.09 -5.47 2.89
C LYS A 301 8.19 -6.52 2.99
N THR A 302 7.96 -7.53 3.83
CA THR A 302 8.85 -8.69 4.00
C THR A 302 8.10 -9.96 3.65
N ASP A 303 8.67 -10.75 2.74
CA ASP A 303 8.25 -12.11 2.43
C ASP A 303 8.99 -13.10 3.30
N TYR A 304 8.28 -14.10 3.87
CA TYR A 304 8.85 -15.00 4.86
C TYR A 304 8.22 -16.38 4.88
N LEU A 305 8.94 -17.34 5.42
CA LEU A 305 8.40 -18.60 5.94
C LEU A 305 8.16 -18.44 7.45
N GLY A 306 6.94 -18.71 7.90
CA GLY A 306 6.58 -18.77 9.32
C GLY A 306 6.54 -20.21 9.81
N PHE A 307 7.00 -20.45 11.03
CA PHE A 307 6.88 -21.72 11.74
C PHE A 307 5.77 -21.61 12.79
N GLN A 308 4.96 -22.66 12.94
CA GLN A 308 4.05 -22.74 14.08
C GLN A 308 4.86 -23.00 15.36
N MET A 309 4.76 -22.11 16.35
CA MET A 309 5.56 -22.15 17.58
C MET A 309 4.79 -22.60 18.82
N ASP A 310 3.46 -22.80 18.72
CA ASP A 310 2.65 -23.29 19.85
C ASP A 310 2.98 -24.76 20.12
N PRO A 311 3.59 -25.09 21.29
CA PRO A 311 3.93 -26.47 21.61
C PRO A 311 2.68 -27.35 21.85
N SER A 312 1.52 -26.75 22.07
CA SER A 312 0.25 -27.48 22.26
C SER A 312 -0.48 -27.78 20.96
N ALA A 313 -0.05 -27.18 19.85
CA ALA A 313 -0.65 -27.45 18.55
C ALA A 313 -0.32 -28.87 18.08
N ALA A 314 -1.34 -29.64 17.69
CA ALA A 314 -1.19 -31.05 17.27
C ALA A 314 -0.17 -31.23 16.12
N ILE A 315 -0.01 -30.22 15.26
CA ILE A 315 0.97 -30.24 14.15
C ILE A 315 2.43 -30.23 14.66
N ASN A 316 2.67 -29.84 15.91
CA ASN A 316 3.99 -29.75 16.53
C ASN A 316 4.33 -30.96 17.40
N ASP A 317 3.43 -31.93 17.55
CA ASP A 317 3.70 -33.15 18.34
C ASP A 317 4.81 -33.96 17.68
N GLY A 318 5.95 -34.10 18.40
CA GLY A 318 7.15 -34.75 17.90
C GLY A 318 7.83 -34.05 16.71
N SER A 319 7.48 -32.83 16.40
CA SER A 319 8.01 -32.08 15.23
C SER A 319 9.45 -31.64 15.48
N PRO A 320 10.40 -31.95 14.57
CA PRO A 320 11.77 -31.43 14.63
C PRO A 320 11.84 -29.91 14.50
N LEU A 321 10.81 -29.28 13.96
CA LEU A 321 10.75 -27.82 13.79
C LEU A 321 10.61 -27.08 15.11
N MET A 322 10.32 -27.76 16.22
CA MET A 322 10.35 -27.15 17.55
C MET A 322 11.78 -26.90 18.04
N ASP A 323 12.78 -27.60 17.50
CA ASP A 323 14.20 -27.31 17.76
C ASP A 323 14.68 -26.12 16.93
N VAL A 324 15.15 -25.07 17.59
CA VAL A 324 15.67 -23.86 16.97
C VAL A 324 16.84 -24.12 16.01
N ARG A 325 17.66 -25.18 16.30
CA ARG A 325 18.79 -25.57 15.46
C ARG A 325 18.31 -26.04 14.09
N VAL A 326 17.21 -26.77 14.04
CA VAL A 326 16.58 -27.21 12.76
C VAL A 326 16.09 -26.02 11.96
N ARG A 327 15.38 -25.08 12.60
CA ARG A 327 14.89 -23.88 11.89
C ARG A 327 16.04 -23.01 11.36
N LYS A 328 17.12 -22.84 12.15
CA LYS A 328 18.34 -22.15 11.71
C LYS A 328 19.05 -22.89 10.58
N ALA A 329 19.11 -24.23 10.64
CA ALA A 329 19.68 -25.03 9.56
C ALA A 329 18.94 -24.84 8.23
N ILE A 330 17.60 -24.85 8.28
CA ILE A 330 16.75 -24.56 7.13
C ILE A 330 17.09 -23.16 6.56
N SER A 331 17.23 -22.15 7.43
CA SER A 331 17.56 -20.80 6.98
C SER A 331 18.92 -20.67 6.30
N HIS A 332 19.98 -21.31 6.88
CA HIS A 332 21.32 -21.32 6.29
C HIS A 332 21.42 -22.11 4.98
N ALA A 333 20.47 -23.02 4.71
CA ALA A 333 20.46 -23.81 3.47
C ALA A 333 19.90 -23.05 2.27
N ILE A 334 19.19 -21.94 2.48
CA ILE A 334 18.56 -21.15 1.42
C ILE A 334 19.51 -20.05 0.95
N ASP A 335 19.98 -20.14 -0.31
CA ASP A 335 20.70 -19.04 -0.95
C ASP A 335 19.72 -17.96 -1.41
N LYS A 336 19.53 -16.95 -0.56
CA LYS A 336 18.57 -15.88 -0.84
C LYS A 336 19.02 -14.99 -2.02
N ASN A 337 20.33 -14.85 -2.25
CA ASN A 337 20.84 -14.08 -3.39
C ASN A 337 20.56 -14.81 -4.70
N GLU A 338 20.85 -16.12 -4.78
CA GLU A 338 20.52 -16.95 -5.92
C GLU A 338 19.01 -16.92 -6.20
N MET A 339 18.19 -17.09 -5.17
CA MET A 339 16.73 -17.02 -5.23
C MET A 339 16.22 -15.68 -5.82
N VAL A 340 16.73 -14.55 -5.32
CA VAL A 340 16.37 -13.21 -5.80
C VAL A 340 16.77 -13.02 -7.27
N THR A 341 17.96 -13.47 -7.65
CA THR A 341 18.48 -13.33 -9.01
C THR A 341 17.65 -14.12 -10.02
N TYR A 342 17.40 -15.39 -9.75
CA TYR A 342 16.76 -16.28 -10.73
C TYR A 342 15.23 -16.26 -10.71
N LEU A 343 14.62 -16.09 -9.54
CA LEU A 343 13.15 -16.11 -9.43
C LEU A 343 12.52 -14.72 -9.48
N ARG A 344 13.29 -13.67 -9.19
CA ARG A 344 12.76 -12.29 -9.06
C ARG A 344 13.51 -11.26 -9.92
N ASN A 345 14.43 -11.68 -10.81
CA ASN A 345 15.22 -10.81 -11.71
C ASN A 345 15.81 -9.60 -10.98
N ASN A 346 16.31 -9.78 -9.75
CA ASN A 346 16.83 -8.71 -8.89
C ASN A 346 15.85 -7.53 -8.65
N THR A 347 14.53 -7.78 -8.70
CA THR A 347 13.49 -6.79 -8.39
C THR A 347 13.12 -6.75 -6.92
N VAL A 348 13.78 -7.53 -6.08
CA VAL A 348 13.62 -7.58 -4.63
C VAL A 348 15.00 -7.67 -3.98
N PHE A 349 15.09 -7.49 -2.67
CA PHE A 349 16.35 -7.59 -1.93
C PHE A 349 16.38 -8.84 -1.03
N ALA A 350 17.47 -9.61 -1.04
CA ALA A 350 17.67 -10.75 -0.15
C ALA A 350 17.57 -10.32 1.33
N ALA A 351 16.72 -10.98 2.11
CA ALA A 351 16.46 -10.56 3.49
C ALA A 351 17.45 -11.19 4.48
N TYR A 352 18.58 -10.52 4.67
CA TYR A 352 19.58 -10.89 5.67
C TYR A 352 19.53 -10.04 6.94
N SER A 353 18.89 -8.86 6.91
CA SER A 353 18.83 -7.93 8.06
C SER A 353 17.75 -8.29 9.10
N GLY A 354 17.09 -9.45 8.96
CA GLY A 354 16.02 -9.90 9.86
C GLY A 354 14.62 -9.63 9.30
N PHE A 355 13.62 -9.57 10.20
CA PHE A 355 12.22 -9.46 9.77
C PHE A 355 11.80 -8.02 9.43
N VAL A 356 12.29 -7.04 10.21
CA VAL A 356 12.04 -5.61 9.95
C VAL A 356 12.91 -5.16 8.78
N PRO A 357 12.34 -4.58 7.71
CA PRO A 357 13.11 -4.06 6.59
C PRO A 357 14.13 -2.99 7.02
N PRO A 358 15.32 -2.92 6.38
CA PRO A 358 16.36 -1.94 6.74
C PRO A 358 15.90 -0.48 6.69
N THR A 359 14.95 -0.15 5.84
CA THR A 359 14.35 1.19 5.71
C THR A 359 13.65 1.66 6.98
N LEU A 360 13.12 0.73 7.78
CA LEU A 360 12.45 1.02 9.06
C LEU A 360 13.31 0.69 10.29
N ASN A 361 14.52 0.16 10.10
CA ASN A 361 15.43 -0.18 11.19
C ASN A 361 16.87 0.20 10.87
N PRO A 362 17.19 1.51 10.80
CA PRO A 362 18.51 2.00 10.42
C PRO A 362 19.61 1.66 11.44
N ALA A 363 19.27 1.35 12.68
CA ALA A 363 20.24 0.94 13.71
C ALA A 363 20.71 -0.50 13.56
N ASN A 364 19.97 -1.36 12.86
CA ASN A 364 20.37 -2.75 12.68
C ASN A 364 21.57 -2.87 11.74
N ARG A 365 22.68 -3.44 12.25
CA ARG A 365 23.92 -3.70 11.51
C ARG A 365 24.22 -5.19 11.36
N GLN A 366 23.36 -6.05 11.88
CA GLN A 366 23.57 -7.49 11.91
C GLN A 366 22.95 -8.17 10.71
N GLU A 367 23.70 -9.10 10.10
CA GLU A 367 23.16 -10.05 9.15
C GLU A 367 22.82 -11.37 9.86
N TYR A 368 21.70 -11.99 9.47
CA TYR A 368 21.20 -13.23 10.02
C TYR A 368 21.16 -14.31 8.94
N TYR A 369 21.71 -15.49 9.27
CA TYR A 369 21.64 -16.70 8.47
C TYR A 369 22.15 -16.53 7.04
N PRO A 370 23.41 -16.06 6.83
CA PRO A 370 24.02 -16.10 5.51
C PRO A 370 24.03 -17.54 4.99
N TYR A 371 23.91 -17.70 3.67
CA TYR A 371 23.95 -19.02 3.03
C TYR A 371 25.21 -19.79 3.41
N ASN A 372 25.04 -20.95 4.02
CA ASN A 372 26.15 -21.81 4.47
C ASN A 372 25.68 -23.25 4.68
N LEU A 373 25.86 -24.10 3.66
CA LEU A 373 25.46 -25.50 3.72
C LEU A 373 26.21 -26.31 4.78
N GLN A 374 27.49 -25.98 5.04
CA GLN A 374 28.24 -26.65 6.09
C GLN A 374 27.62 -26.37 7.45
N LYS A 375 27.36 -25.11 7.79
CA LYS A 375 26.71 -24.72 9.04
C LYS A 375 25.31 -25.31 9.17
N ALA A 376 24.55 -25.38 8.07
CA ALA A 376 23.24 -26.03 8.05
C ALA A 376 23.33 -27.53 8.44
N ARG A 377 24.31 -28.28 7.87
CA ARG A 377 24.53 -29.69 8.20
C ARG A 377 25.00 -29.87 9.63
N GLU A 378 25.89 -29.02 10.12
CA GLU A 378 26.34 -29.04 11.53
C GLU A 378 25.16 -28.89 12.49
N LEU A 379 24.30 -27.89 12.28
CA LEU A 379 23.11 -27.65 13.11
C LEU A 379 22.12 -28.81 13.07
N LEU A 380 21.91 -29.45 11.90
CA LEU A 380 21.07 -30.64 11.79
C LEU A 380 21.67 -31.82 12.55
N ALA A 381 22.99 -32.03 12.45
CA ALA A 381 23.68 -33.10 13.20
C ALA A 381 23.59 -32.87 14.70
N GLU A 382 23.80 -31.65 15.20
CA GLU A 382 23.62 -31.26 16.60
C GLU A 382 22.17 -31.46 17.08
N ALA A 383 21.18 -31.32 16.19
CA ALA A 383 19.77 -31.59 16.49
C ALA A 383 19.38 -33.07 16.39
N GLY A 384 20.34 -33.95 16.05
CA GLY A 384 20.12 -35.42 15.99
C GLY A 384 19.78 -35.93 14.57
N TYR A 385 19.90 -35.10 13.51
CA TYR A 385 19.60 -35.46 12.13
C TYR A 385 20.82 -35.33 11.20
N PRO A 386 21.96 -36.07 11.46
CA PRO A 386 23.13 -35.97 10.60
C PRO A 386 22.78 -36.37 9.16
N GLU A 387 23.14 -35.51 8.20
CA GLU A 387 22.79 -35.67 6.78
C GLU A 387 21.27 -35.87 6.54
N GLY A 388 20.42 -35.29 7.40
CA GLY A 388 18.95 -35.43 7.35
C GLY A 388 18.42 -36.82 7.72
N LYS A 389 19.26 -37.75 8.18
CA LYS A 389 18.85 -39.12 8.51
C LYS A 389 17.82 -39.16 9.65
N GLY A 390 16.67 -39.79 9.37
CA GLY A 390 15.57 -39.90 10.32
C GLY A 390 14.72 -38.65 10.48
N MET A 391 14.99 -37.59 9.72
CA MET A 391 14.19 -36.38 9.78
C MET A 391 12.82 -36.63 9.13
N PRO A 392 11.70 -36.29 9.80
CA PRO A 392 10.37 -36.33 9.21
C PRO A 392 10.24 -35.35 8.04
N GLU A 393 9.29 -35.62 7.15
CA GLU A 393 8.97 -34.76 6.02
C GLU A 393 8.47 -33.40 6.50
N VAL A 394 9.11 -32.31 6.03
CA VAL A 394 8.69 -30.94 6.26
C VAL A 394 7.69 -30.54 5.19
N VAL A 395 6.50 -30.07 5.60
CA VAL A 395 5.45 -29.63 4.69
C VAL A 395 5.48 -28.10 4.57
N LEU A 396 5.82 -27.58 3.39
CA LEU A 396 5.81 -26.15 3.08
C LEU A 396 4.46 -25.79 2.46
N SER A 397 3.66 -24.97 3.15
CA SER A 397 2.34 -24.55 2.66
C SER A 397 2.40 -23.16 2.02
N THR A 398 1.81 -23.02 0.82
CA THR A 398 1.83 -21.79 0.02
C THR A 398 0.58 -21.66 -0.86
N THR A 399 0.49 -20.56 -1.62
CA THR A 399 -0.46 -20.40 -2.73
C THR A 399 0.21 -20.70 -4.08
N GLY A 400 -0.58 -20.89 -5.14
CA GLY A 400 -0.08 -21.21 -6.48
C GLY A 400 0.93 -20.21 -7.04
N ASP A 401 0.73 -18.91 -6.75
CA ASP A 401 1.60 -17.82 -7.24
C ASP A 401 3.04 -17.87 -6.71
N TYR A 402 3.29 -18.68 -5.67
CA TYR A 402 4.61 -18.83 -5.02
C TYR A 402 5.09 -20.28 -5.02
N ALA A 403 4.55 -21.13 -5.90
CA ALA A 403 4.96 -22.53 -6.02
C ALA A 403 6.43 -22.63 -6.45
N ASP A 404 6.85 -21.82 -7.42
CA ASP A 404 8.25 -21.70 -7.89
C ASP A 404 9.23 -21.43 -6.74
N LEU A 405 8.87 -20.55 -5.83
CA LEU A 405 9.66 -20.21 -4.65
C LEU A 405 9.78 -21.42 -3.70
N MET A 406 8.70 -22.16 -3.49
CA MET A 406 8.73 -23.35 -2.65
C MET A 406 9.49 -24.51 -3.29
N GLU A 407 9.46 -24.67 -4.61
CA GLU A 407 10.25 -25.64 -5.35
C GLU A 407 11.76 -25.34 -5.22
N TYR A 408 12.14 -24.07 -5.33
CA TYR A 408 13.51 -23.64 -5.06
C TYR A 408 13.95 -24.01 -3.64
N ILE A 409 13.12 -23.71 -2.63
CA ILE A 409 13.43 -24.02 -1.22
C ILE A 409 13.48 -25.53 -1.00
N GLN A 410 12.57 -26.31 -1.59
CA GLN A 410 12.59 -27.78 -1.54
C GLN A 410 13.93 -28.32 -2.10
N HIS A 411 14.39 -27.81 -3.26
CA HIS A 411 15.67 -28.20 -3.82
C HIS A 411 16.84 -27.82 -2.90
N ALA A 412 16.83 -26.61 -2.32
CA ALA A 412 17.86 -26.14 -1.39
C ALA A 412 17.94 -27.02 -0.14
N LEU A 413 16.82 -27.41 0.45
CA LEU A 413 16.73 -28.26 1.63
C LEU A 413 17.15 -29.71 1.32
N GLY A 414 16.90 -30.18 0.09
CA GLY A 414 17.40 -31.46 -0.40
C GLY A 414 18.94 -31.57 -0.35
N LYS A 415 19.69 -30.46 -0.54
CA LYS A 415 21.15 -30.40 -0.44
C LYS A 415 21.69 -30.73 0.96
N ILE A 416 20.86 -30.62 1.99
CA ILE A 416 21.19 -30.96 3.38
C ILE A 416 20.42 -32.19 3.90
N GLY A 417 19.73 -32.92 3.01
CA GLY A 417 19.04 -34.16 3.31
C GLY A 417 17.67 -34.00 4.00
N VAL A 418 17.10 -32.80 4.06
CA VAL A 418 15.77 -32.54 4.61
C VAL A 418 14.71 -32.91 3.60
N PRO A 419 13.82 -33.90 3.86
CA PRO A 419 12.72 -34.24 2.97
C PRO A 419 11.63 -33.18 3.05
N VAL A 420 11.18 -32.69 1.90
CA VAL A 420 10.19 -31.61 1.81
C VAL A 420 9.06 -31.98 0.87
N ARG A 421 7.83 -31.68 1.28
CA ARG A 421 6.63 -31.73 0.45
C ARG A 421 5.99 -30.33 0.37
N ILE A 422 5.60 -29.94 -0.83
CA ILE A 422 4.90 -28.67 -1.06
C ILE A 422 3.39 -28.93 -0.97
N ASN A 423 2.69 -28.07 -0.23
CA ASN A 423 1.26 -28.06 -0.07
C ASN A 423 0.69 -26.76 -0.63
N VAL A 424 0.10 -26.82 -1.84
CA VAL A 424 -0.50 -25.65 -2.49
C VAL A 424 -1.96 -25.51 -2.09
N LEU A 425 -2.30 -24.37 -1.51
CA LEU A 425 -3.63 -24.04 -1.00
C LEU A 425 -4.18 -22.79 -1.71
N GLN A 426 -5.51 -22.64 -1.70
CA GLN A 426 -6.12 -21.35 -2.03
C GLN A 426 -5.85 -20.31 -0.94
N GLY A 427 -5.72 -19.03 -1.29
CA GLY A 427 -5.39 -17.95 -0.35
C GLY A 427 -6.22 -17.93 0.94
N PRO A 428 -7.57 -18.00 0.87
CA PRO A 428 -8.41 -18.07 2.07
C PRO A 428 -8.11 -19.30 2.95
N ALA A 429 -7.89 -20.47 2.35
CA ALA A 429 -7.58 -21.70 3.09
C ALA A 429 -6.21 -21.62 3.77
N LEU A 430 -5.17 -21.08 3.09
CA LEU A 430 -3.86 -20.85 3.68
C LEU A 430 -3.96 -19.92 4.90
N ARG A 431 -4.74 -18.85 4.77
CA ARG A 431 -4.97 -17.86 5.84
C ARG A 431 -5.66 -18.47 7.04
N GLU A 432 -6.75 -19.20 6.81
CA GLU A 432 -7.54 -19.84 7.85
C GLU A 432 -6.74 -20.93 8.59
N GLN A 433 -6.11 -21.85 7.85
CA GLN A 433 -5.37 -22.96 8.45
C GLN A 433 -4.14 -22.46 9.22
N SER A 434 -3.42 -21.45 8.70
CA SER A 434 -2.31 -20.84 9.46
C SER A 434 -2.80 -20.14 10.73
N ALA A 435 -3.94 -19.45 10.69
CA ALA A 435 -4.54 -18.79 11.86
C ALA A 435 -4.99 -19.77 12.94
N LYS A 436 -5.40 -20.99 12.55
CA LYS A 436 -5.82 -22.06 13.44
C LYS A 436 -4.68 -23.01 13.87
N ALA A 437 -3.42 -22.64 13.66
CA ALA A 437 -2.25 -23.45 13.99
C ALA A 437 -2.27 -24.87 13.36
N GLN A 438 -2.78 -25.00 12.14
CA GLN A 438 -2.90 -26.29 11.44
C GLN A 438 -1.77 -26.52 10.41
N LEU A 439 -0.88 -25.55 10.21
CA LEU A 439 0.22 -25.62 9.26
C LEU A 439 1.55 -25.48 10.02
N ALA A 440 2.46 -26.46 9.84
CA ALA A 440 3.76 -26.44 10.48
C ALA A 440 4.69 -25.34 9.93
N VAL A 441 4.71 -25.21 8.59
CA VAL A 441 5.44 -24.16 7.89
C VAL A 441 4.54 -23.56 6.82
N PHE A 442 4.49 -22.24 6.75
CA PHE A 442 3.68 -21.52 5.79
C PHE A 442 4.40 -20.30 5.23
N ARG A 443 4.23 -20.06 3.94
CA ARG A 443 4.69 -18.82 3.31
C ARG A 443 3.67 -17.71 3.54
N LYS A 444 4.14 -16.55 3.95
CA LYS A 444 3.36 -15.32 4.03
C LYS A 444 4.22 -14.11 3.66
N SER A 445 3.58 -12.98 3.48
CA SER A 445 4.20 -11.66 3.49
C SER A 445 3.57 -10.79 4.58
N TRP A 446 4.34 -9.86 5.08
CA TRP A 446 3.84 -8.76 5.90
C TRP A 446 4.13 -7.46 5.16
N LEU A 447 3.07 -6.76 4.82
CA LEU A 447 3.09 -5.39 4.35
C LEU A 447 2.68 -4.51 5.53
N ALA A 448 3.48 -3.50 5.84
CA ALA A 448 3.13 -2.60 6.93
C ALA A 448 1.86 -1.79 6.61
N ASP A 449 0.98 -1.69 7.58
CA ASP A 449 -0.22 -0.85 7.51
C ASP A 449 0.15 0.64 7.62
N TYR A 450 1.22 0.96 8.33
CA TYR A 450 1.81 2.29 8.50
C TYR A 450 3.34 2.22 8.58
N ALA A 451 4.01 3.32 8.28
CA ALA A 451 5.46 3.38 8.10
C ALA A 451 6.23 3.39 9.44
N ASP A 452 6.09 2.33 10.23
CA ASP A 452 6.80 2.15 11.50
C ASP A 452 7.26 0.70 11.69
N ALA A 453 8.45 0.51 12.28
CA ALA A 453 9.01 -0.81 12.59
C ALA A 453 8.14 -1.59 13.59
N GLU A 454 7.42 -0.91 14.46
CA GLU A 454 6.49 -1.52 15.42
C GLU A 454 5.44 -2.38 14.71
N ASN A 455 4.97 -1.96 13.53
CA ASN A 455 4.02 -2.72 12.72
C ASN A 455 4.55 -4.09 12.26
N PHE A 456 5.86 -4.23 12.07
CA PHE A 456 6.51 -5.53 11.79
C PHE A 456 6.65 -6.39 13.05
N LEU A 457 6.80 -5.78 14.21
CA LEU A 457 7.04 -6.49 15.46
C LEU A 457 5.73 -6.91 16.15
N THR A 458 4.64 -6.22 15.88
CA THR A 458 3.30 -6.54 16.39
C THR A 458 2.84 -7.96 16.03
N VAL A 459 3.32 -8.51 14.89
CA VAL A 459 2.99 -9.86 14.42
C VAL A 459 3.69 -10.98 15.19
N PHE A 460 4.51 -10.62 16.19
CA PHE A 460 5.18 -11.57 17.10
C PHE A 460 4.85 -11.31 18.58
N TYR A 461 4.11 -10.23 18.86
CA TYR A 461 3.65 -9.93 20.21
C TYR A 461 2.64 -10.99 20.67
N SER A 462 2.89 -11.64 21.81
CA SER A 462 2.11 -12.82 22.18
C SER A 462 0.63 -12.56 22.46
N PRO A 463 0.19 -11.37 22.97
CA PRO A 463 -1.23 -11.07 23.07
C PRO A 463 -1.97 -11.01 21.73
N ASN A 464 -1.24 -10.91 20.62
CA ASN A 464 -1.79 -10.80 19.25
C ASN A 464 -1.90 -12.16 18.53
N PHE A 465 -2.01 -13.27 19.23
CA PHE A 465 -2.18 -14.59 18.59
C PHE A 465 -3.40 -14.64 17.68
N CYS A 466 -3.22 -15.24 16.51
CA CYS A 466 -4.35 -15.59 15.65
C CYS A 466 -5.31 -16.55 16.38
N PRO A 467 -6.64 -16.46 16.09
CA PRO A 467 -7.27 -15.62 15.07
C PRO A 467 -7.60 -14.19 15.52
N SER A 468 -7.38 -13.83 16.80
CA SER A 468 -7.76 -12.53 17.36
C SER A 468 -6.81 -11.40 16.95
N GLY A 469 -5.58 -11.71 16.55
CA GLY A 469 -4.56 -10.77 16.12
C GLY A 469 -3.68 -11.34 14.99
N PRO A 470 -2.62 -10.63 14.60
CA PRO A 470 -1.79 -10.98 13.43
C PRO A 470 -0.64 -11.96 13.73
N ASN A 471 -0.47 -12.47 14.95
CA ASN A 471 0.61 -13.41 15.27
C ASN A 471 0.27 -14.83 14.80
N TYR A 472 0.49 -15.09 13.51
CA TYR A 472 0.25 -16.41 12.89
C TYR A 472 1.20 -17.51 13.36
N THR A 473 2.39 -17.16 13.81
CA THR A 473 3.37 -18.12 14.30
C THR A 473 3.06 -18.63 15.70
N HIS A 474 2.18 -17.96 16.44
CA HIS A 474 1.96 -18.15 17.88
C HIS A 474 3.27 -18.10 18.69
N TYR A 475 4.24 -17.27 18.20
CA TYR A 475 5.49 -17.03 18.90
C TYR A 475 5.23 -16.31 20.22
N LYS A 476 5.93 -16.76 21.27
CA LYS A 476 5.87 -16.17 22.60
C LYS A 476 7.26 -16.09 23.20
N ASN A 477 7.66 -14.89 23.64
CA ASN A 477 8.89 -14.66 24.38
C ASN A 477 8.66 -13.46 25.32
N GLU A 478 8.80 -13.67 26.62
CA GLU A 478 8.50 -12.66 27.64
C GLU A 478 9.41 -11.42 27.53
N ARG A 479 10.70 -11.61 27.16
CA ARG A 479 11.64 -10.50 26.94
C ARG A 479 11.25 -9.69 25.72
N PHE A 480 10.87 -10.37 24.63
CA PHE A 480 10.34 -9.72 23.44
C PHE A 480 9.09 -8.91 23.78
N ASP A 481 8.12 -9.50 24.46
CA ASP A 481 6.86 -8.84 24.82
C ASP A 481 7.08 -7.60 25.71
N ALA A 482 8.01 -7.69 26.66
CA ALA A 482 8.34 -6.55 27.52
C ALA A 482 8.99 -5.40 26.74
N LEU A 483 9.97 -5.72 25.89
CA LEU A 483 10.67 -4.73 25.07
C LEU A 483 9.76 -4.12 23.99
N TYR A 484 8.86 -4.93 23.41
CA TYR A 484 7.85 -4.44 22.46
C TYR A 484 6.95 -3.36 23.08
N LYS A 485 6.50 -3.53 24.32
CA LYS A 485 5.74 -2.49 25.04
C LYS A 485 6.54 -1.21 25.21
N ASN A 486 7.87 -1.32 25.41
CA ASN A 486 8.72 -0.14 25.60
C ASN A 486 8.83 0.67 24.30
N ILE A 487 9.07 0.05 23.13
CA ILE A 487 9.22 0.77 21.86
C ILE A 487 7.95 1.51 21.44
N ARG A 488 6.79 1.09 21.92
CA ARG A 488 5.53 1.79 21.65
C ARG A 488 5.46 3.16 22.33
N ARG A 489 6.18 3.34 23.44
CA ARG A 489 6.15 4.54 24.29
C ARG A 489 7.42 5.37 24.22
N GLU A 490 8.51 4.81 23.69
CA GLU A 490 9.81 5.46 23.66
C GLU A 490 9.82 6.63 22.66
N SER A 491 10.02 7.84 23.17
CA SER A 491 10.04 9.09 22.39
C SER A 491 11.43 9.49 21.88
N ASN A 492 12.49 8.87 22.42
CA ASN A 492 13.83 9.07 21.92
C ASN A 492 14.09 8.14 20.73
N ASP A 493 14.12 8.68 19.53
CA ASP A 493 14.27 7.91 18.30
C ASP A 493 15.52 7.02 18.29
N SER A 494 16.67 7.52 18.75
CA SER A 494 17.91 6.73 18.78
C SER A 494 17.78 5.52 19.68
N LEU A 495 17.26 5.71 20.91
CA LEU A 495 17.03 4.62 21.85
C LEU A 495 15.96 3.64 21.32
N ARG A 496 14.93 4.16 20.70
CA ARG A 496 13.86 3.35 20.10
C ARG A 496 14.40 2.48 18.97
N PHE A 497 15.22 3.00 18.08
CA PHE A 497 15.85 2.23 16.99
C PHE A 497 16.80 1.15 17.54
N GLU A 498 17.55 1.42 18.60
CA GLU A 498 18.38 0.40 19.28
C GLU A 498 17.51 -0.73 19.85
N GLN A 499 16.41 -0.40 20.53
CA GLN A 499 15.46 -1.38 21.06
C GLN A 499 14.79 -2.20 19.95
N ILE A 500 14.44 -1.59 18.82
CA ILE A 500 13.91 -2.27 17.63
C ILE A 500 14.95 -3.25 17.06
N ALA A 501 16.23 -2.86 17.00
CA ALA A 501 17.29 -3.74 16.56
C ALA A 501 17.48 -4.92 17.53
N GLU A 502 17.36 -4.71 18.85
CA GLU A 502 17.38 -5.77 19.86
C GLU A 502 16.19 -6.73 19.69
N LEU A 503 14.97 -6.22 19.51
CA LEU A 503 13.77 -7.04 19.25
C LEU A 503 13.94 -7.92 18.02
N ASN A 504 14.44 -7.33 16.93
CA ASN A 504 14.74 -8.07 15.71
C ASN A 504 15.80 -9.16 15.96
N GLY A 505 16.81 -8.87 16.78
CA GLY A 505 17.82 -9.84 17.22
C GLY A 505 17.24 -11.00 18.03
N ILE A 506 16.37 -10.73 19.01
CA ILE A 506 15.67 -11.75 19.80
C ILE A 506 14.85 -12.66 18.87
N LEU A 507 14.06 -12.05 17.99
CA LEU A 507 13.23 -12.77 17.02
C LEU A 507 14.08 -13.69 16.14
N MET A 508 15.17 -13.17 15.57
CA MET A 508 16.02 -13.98 14.71
C MET A 508 16.77 -15.07 15.49
N ASN A 509 17.13 -14.84 16.77
CA ASN A 509 17.74 -15.88 17.59
C ASN A 509 16.81 -17.05 17.88
N ASP A 510 15.53 -16.79 18.07
CA ASP A 510 14.50 -17.83 18.31
C ASP A 510 13.99 -18.45 16.99
N ALA A 511 14.19 -17.77 15.86
CA ALA A 511 13.88 -18.23 14.51
C ALA A 511 12.43 -18.72 14.31
N PRO A 512 11.39 -18.01 14.77
CA PRO A 512 10.00 -18.37 14.45
C PRO A 512 9.65 -18.07 12.98
N VAL A 513 10.52 -17.33 12.27
CA VAL A 513 10.39 -16.99 10.85
C VAL A 513 11.75 -17.04 10.15
N ILE A 514 11.70 -17.26 8.85
CA ILE A 514 12.81 -17.07 7.92
C ILE A 514 12.40 -15.97 6.95
N PRO A 515 12.91 -14.73 7.08
CA PRO A 515 12.76 -13.71 6.06
C PRO A 515 13.45 -14.16 4.78
N LEU A 516 12.75 -14.08 3.65
CA LEU A 516 13.24 -14.52 2.35
C LEU A 516 13.77 -13.34 1.53
N TYR A 517 12.93 -12.32 1.33
CA TYR A 517 13.30 -11.09 0.64
C TYR A 517 12.46 -9.91 1.12
N TYR A 518 13.01 -8.70 0.95
CA TYR A 518 12.27 -7.44 1.05
C TYR A 518 11.84 -7.01 -0.34
N ASP A 519 10.58 -6.62 -0.44
CA ASP A 519 9.98 -6.27 -1.73
C ASP A 519 10.39 -4.87 -2.20
N GLN A 520 10.14 -4.58 -3.46
CA GLN A 520 10.26 -3.24 -4.05
C GLN A 520 8.95 -2.83 -4.70
N VAL A 521 8.59 -1.57 -4.56
CA VAL A 521 7.60 -0.95 -5.42
C VAL A 521 8.23 -0.73 -6.79
N SER A 522 7.56 -1.16 -7.83
CA SER A 522 8.03 -1.09 -9.22
C SER A 522 6.97 -0.45 -10.09
N HIS A 523 7.29 0.66 -10.75
CA HIS A 523 6.38 1.40 -11.60
C HIS A 523 6.94 1.61 -13.00
N PHE A 524 6.14 1.33 -14.00
CA PHE A 524 6.39 1.66 -15.40
C PHE A 524 5.55 2.87 -15.78
N ILE A 525 6.21 3.92 -16.24
CA ILE A 525 5.59 5.23 -16.50
C ILE A 525 5.96 5.65 -17.91
N ARG A 526 5.01 6.17 -18.67
CA ARG A 526 5.27 6.73 -20.01
C ARG A 526 6.25 7.90 -19.92
N ASN A 527 7.13 8.04 -20.92
CA ASN A 527 8.18 9.08 -20.94
C ASN A 527 7.62 10.51 -20.98
N ASN A 528 6.41 10.70 -21.50
CA ASN A 528 5.71 12.00 -21.49
C ASN A 528 5.09 12.38 -20.13
N VAL A 529 5.08 11.49 -19.15
CA VAL A 529 4.66 11.78 -17.77
C VAL A 529 5.85 12.34 -16.99
N GLN A 530 5.68 13.51 -16.39
CA GLN A 530 6.66 14.21 -15.58
C GLN A 530 6.16 14.35 -14.15
N GLY A 531 7.07 14.51 -13.17
CA GLY A 531 6.73 14.76 -11.77
C GLY A 531 6.25 13.53 -10.98
N PHE A 532 6.07 12.37 -11.62
CA PHE A 532 5.71 11.13 -10.94
C PHE A 532 6.87 10.64 -10.06
N GLN A 533 6.56 10.22 -8.82
CA GLN A 533 7.54 9.66 -7.87
C GLN A 533 6.97 8.42 -7.20
N THR A 534 7.79 7.36 -7.19
CA THR A 534 7.52 6.13 -6.43
C THR A 534 7.92 6.32 -4.98
N ASN A 535 7.14 5.80 -4.03
CA ASN A 535 7.40 5.90 -2.60
C ASN A 535 7.30 4.53 -1.90
N PRO A 536 7.92 4.37 -0.69
CA PRO A 536 7.99 3.08 0.01
C PRO A 536 6.65 2.54 0.53
N VAL A 537 5.62 3.35 0.61
CA VAL A 537 4.25 2.92 0.99
C VAL A 537 3.39 2.60 -0.23
N ASN A 538 3.95 2.70 -1.44
CA ASN A 538 3.24 2.49 -2.71
C ASN A 538 1.98 3.36 -2.87
N MET A 539 2.00 4.57 -2.35
CA MET A 539 0.87 5.49 -2.50
C MET A 539 0.98 6.26 -3.82
N LEU A 540 -0.13 6.33 -4.57
CA LEU A 540 -0.22 7.07 -5.81
C LEU A 540 -0.52 8.55 -5.50
N ASP A 541 0.47 9.43 -5.70
CA ASP A 541 0.32 10.88 -5.62
C ASP A 541 0.37 11.49 -7.02
N LEU A 542 -0.76 12.00 -7.50
CA LEU A 542 -0.89 12.61 -8.83
C LEU A 542 -0.86 14.14 -8.80
N ARG A 543 -0.72 14.77 -7.63
CA ARG A 543 -0.66 16.23 -7.49
C ARG A 543 0.47 16.87 -8.30
N PRO A 544 1.72 16.36 -8.25
CA PRO A 544 2.85 16.94 -8.97
C PRO A 544 2.98 16.46 -10.43
N VAL A 545 2.08 15.58 -10.87
CA VAL A 545 2.18 14.94 -12.19
C VAL A 545 1.71 15.87 -13.30
N ARG A 546 2.53 15.93 -14.37
CA ARG A 546 2.23 16.65 -15.63
C ARG A 546 2.37 15.70 -16.81
N LYS A 547 1.64 15.95 -17.87
CA LYS A 547 1.86 15.29 -19.17
C LYS A 547 2.37 16.33 -20.18
N THR A 548 3.39 15.94 -20.91
CA THR A 548 3.84 16.67 -22.10
C THR A 548 3.30 16.00 -23.35
N ASP A 549 3.11 16.78 -24.39
CA ASP A 549 2.64 16.28 -25.69
C ASP A 549 3.60 15.26 -26.31
#